data_9a682481f19a379d3667d56845d0a6d0
#
_entry.id   9a682481f19a379d3667d56845d0a6d0
#
_cell.length_a   1.000
_cell.length_b   1.000
_cell.length_c   1.000
_cell.angle_alpha   90.00
_cell.angle_beta   90.00
_cell.angle_gamma   90.00
#
_symmetry.space_group_name_H-M   'P 1'
#
loop_
_entity.id
_entity.type
_entity.pdbx_description
1 polymer ?
#
loop_
_entity_poly.entity_id
_entity_poly.type
_entity_poly.pdbx_seq_one_letter_code
_entity_poly.pdbx_strand_id
1 'polypeptide(L)'
;MQGLRMTLRSLLFKSREEREMEQELRFHIEMETEKNIRRGMTPEQARTEALRAFGGVEKFKEQCREAHGGRRWEQLLQDLRYGARMLLKQPGYSAVVVLILALGIGANTAIFSVVNGVLLRPLPYPQEDRLVVLRQSAALTGQEDVGVSPVEMADYRARSRALADLVEHHSMAFTLLDRGEPRRVKTGVVSWSFFDVLGVKPILGRTFQPEDEKPGAEPVLIFSYEYWQSQGADPKVVGRAMEMNDKTHIVIGVLPPVPR
;
A
#
# COMPACT_ATOMS: atom_id res chain seq x y z
N MET A 1 -3.32 -11.52 21.23
CA MET A 1 -4.39 -12.47 21.59
C MET A 1 -4.63 -13.62 20.60
N GLN A 2 -4.10 -13.58 19.39
CA GLN A 2 -4.25 -14.68 18.40
C GLN A 2 -3.32 -15.87 18.63
N GLY A 3 -2.15 -15.69 19.23
CA GLY A 3 -1.19 -16.77 19.50
C GLY A 3 -1.64 -17.81 20.54
N LEU A 4 -2.43 -17.39 21.54
CA LEU A 4 -2.90 -18.28 22.61
C LEU A 4 -4.03 -19.23 22.16
N ARG A 5 -4.82 -18.83 21.15
CA ARG A 5 -5.87 -19.67 20.55
C ARG A 5 -5.32 -20.78 19.65
N MET A 6 -4.17 -20.55 19.03
CA MET A 6 -3.51 -21.53 18.17
C MET A 6 -2.88 -22.68 18.99
N THR A 7 -2.28 -22.38 20.13
CA THR A 7 -1.68 -23.37 21.03
C THR A 7 -2.71 -24.26 21.72
N LEU A 8 -3.85 -23.71 22.14
CA LEU A 8 -4.95 -24.49 22.72
C LEU A 8 -5.62 -25.42 21.69
N ARG A 9 -5.74 -24.97 20.45
CA ARG A 9 -6.32 -25.79 19.37
C ARG A 9 -5.42 -26.97 18.98
N SER A 10 -4.09 -26.78 18.95
CA SER A 10 -3.12 -27.86 18.69
C SER A 10 -3.07 -28.89 19.82
N LEU A 11 -3.24 -28.50 21.08
CA LEU A 11 -3.29 -29.43 22.21
C LEU A 11 -4.57 -30.27 22.24
N LEU A 12 -5.70 -29.70 21.83
CA LEU A 12 -6.99 -30.43 21.76
C LEU A 12 -7.03 -31.40 20.57
N PHE A 13 -6.44 -31.05 19.43
CA PHE A 13 -6.32 -31.96 18.30
C PHE A 13 -5.38 -33.13 18.59
N LYS A 14 -4.25 -32.87 19.26
CA LYS A 14 -3.28 -33.92 19.68
C LYS A 14 -3.93 -34.99 20.57
N SER A 15 -4.81 -34.59 21.49
CA SER A 15 -5.52 -35.53 22.38
C SER A 15 -6.63 -36.35 21.70
N ARG A 16 -7.13 -35.88 20.55
CA ARG A 16 -8.12 -36.60 19.77
C ARG A 16 -7.49 -37.62 18.83
N GLU A 17 -6.43 -37.24 18.15
CA GLU A 17 -5.64 -38.14 17.29
C GLU A 17 -4.96 -39.25 18.10
N GLU A 18 -4.43 -38.96 19.28
CA GLU A 18 -3.88 -39.98 20.21
C GLU A 18 -4.94 -40.97 20.65
N ARG A 19 -6.17 -40.56 20.88
CA ARG A 19 -7.28 -41.45 21.24
C ARG A 19 -7.76 -42.31 20.08
N GLU A 20 -7.88 -41.74 18.89
CA GLU A 20 -8.26 -42.45 17.67
C GLU A 20 -7.23 -43.51 17.32
N MET A 21 -5.94 -43.19 17.43
CA MET A 21 -4.81 -44.09 17.23
C MET A 21 -4.78 -45.22 18.28
N GLU A 22 -5.08 -44.92 19.53
CA GLU A 22 -5.12 -45.91 20.61
C GLU A 22 -6.29 -46.90 20.44
N GLN A 23 -7.43 -46.45 19.91
CA GLN A 23 -8.56 -47.28 19.53
C GLN A 23 -8.24 -48.21 18.35
N GLU A 24 -7.58 -47.68 17.32
CA GLU A 24 -7.17 -48.43 16.14
C GLU A 24 -6.12 -49.51 16.46
N LEU A 25 -5.16 -49.17 17.34
CA LEU A 25 -4.17 -50.11 17.81
C LEU A 25 -4.79 -51.22 18.66
N ARG A 26 -5.73 -50.92 19.53
CA ARG A 26 -6.50 -51.92 20.28
C ARG A 26 -7.24 -52.85 19.39
N PHE A 27 -7.95 -52.34 18.42
CA PHE A 27 -8.70 -53.13 17.42
C PHE A 27 -7.78 -54.13 16.68
N HIS A 28 -6.63 -53.68 16.24
CA HIS A 28 -5.69 -54.54 15.53
C HIS A 28 -5.09 -55.62 16.43
N ILE A 29 -4.77 -55.32 17.68
CA ILE A 29 -4.28 -56.29 18.66
C ILE A 29 -5.36 -57.33 18.99
N GLU A 30 -6.62 -56.92 19.15
CA GLU A 30 -7.76 -57.82 19.37
C GLU A 30 -8.00 -58.75 18.21
N MET A 31 -7.95 -58.23 16.97
CA MET A 31 -8.13 -58.99 15.75
C MET A 31 -7.01 -60.06 15.53
N GLU A 32 -5.74 -59.71 15.79
CA GLU A 32 -4.64 -60.65 15.69
C GLU A 32 -4.65 -61.68 16.85
N THR A 33 -5.11 -61.28 18.01
CA THR A 33 -5.32 -62.19 19.14
C THR A 33 -6.39 -63.22 18.79
N GLU A 34 -7.52 -62.82 18.24
CA GLU A 34 -8.61 -63.71 17.84
C GLU A 34 -8.16 -64.68 16.71
N LYS A 35 -7.38 -64.23 15.78
CA LYS A 35 -6.78 -65.04 14.72
C LYS A 35 -5.80 -66.10 15.28
N ASN A 36 -5.01 -65.78 16.29
CA ASN A 36 -4.11 -66.71 16.95
C ASN A 36 -4.86 -67.74 17.81
N ILE A 37 -5.99 -67.35 18.46
CA ILE A 37 -6.87 -68.29 19.13
C ILE A 37 -7.46 -69.30 18.14
N ARG A 38 -7.92 -68.84 16.97
CA ARG A 38 -8.42 -69.74 15.90
C ARG A 38 -7.36 -70.73 15.36
N ARG A 39 -6.08 -70.38 15.53
CA ARG A 39 -4.94 -71.26 15.18
C ARG A 39 -4.57 -72.25 16.29
N GLY A 40 -5.33 -72.29 17.39
CA GLY A 40 -5.18 -73.28 18.47
C GLY A 40 -4.32 -72.78 19.64
N MET A 41 -4.00 -71.51 19.76
CA MET A 41 -3.27 -70.94 20.90
C MET A 41 -4.21 -70.66 22.07
N THR A 42 -3.70 -70.78 23.28
CA THR A 42 -4.47 -70.34 24.46
C THR A 42 -4.65 -68.80 24.44
N PRO A 43 -5.72 -68.27 25.05
CA PRO A 43 -6.01 -66.81 25.00
C PRO A 43 -4.82 -65.94 25.49
N GLU A 44 -4.10 -66.39 26.50
CA GLU A 44 -2.93 -65.70 27.04
C GLU A 44 -1.74 -65.71 26.09
N GLN A 45 -1.47 -66.88 25.48
CA GLN A 45 -0.41 -67.00 24.48
C GLN A 45 -0.71 -66.22 23.22
N ALA A 46 -1.96 -66.27 22.74
CA ALA A 46 -2.42 -65.52 21.56
C ALA A 46 -2.27 -64.01 21.72
N ARG A 47 -2.57 -63.48 22.90
CA ARG A 47 -2.41 -62.04 23.22
C ARG A 47 -0.93 -61.66 23.33
N THR A 48 -0.11 -62.49 23.96
CA THR A 48 1.32 -62.20 24.09
C THR A 48 2.01 -62.19 22.74
N GLU A 49 1.63 -63.11 21.83
CA GLU A 49 2.18 -63.20 20.50
C GLU A 49 1.70 -62.07 19.59
N ALA A 50 0.42 -61.62 19.71
CA ALA A 50 -0.08 -60.45 19.05
C ALA A 50 0.68 -59.20 19.48
N LEU A 51 0.94 -59.00 20.75
CA LEU A 51 1.73 -57.85 21.26
C LEU A 51 3.20 -57.91 20.80
N ARG A 52 3.80 -59.11 20.69
CA ARG A 52 5.17 -59.27 20.15
C ARG A 52 5.25 -58.99 18.67
N ALA A 53 4.27 -59.45 17.89
CA ALA A 53 4.21 -59.22 16.46
C ALA A 53 4.10 -57.72 16.09
N PHE A 54 3.45 -56.94 16.94
CA PHE A 54 3.38 -55.45 16.83
C PHE A 54 4.66 -54.74 17.25
N GLY A 55 5.68 -55.43 17.77
CA GLY A 55 6.98 -54.83 18.08
C GLY A 55 7.00 -53.87 19.28
N GLY A 56 5.96 -53.94 20.13
CA GLY A 56 5.76 -53.09 21.29
C GLY A 56 4.95 -51.80 20.96
N VAL A 57 3.96 -51.53 21.79
CA VAL A 57 3.04 -50.38 21.67
C VAL A 57 3.79 -49.05 21.57
N GLU A 58 4.91 -48.93 22.28
CA GLU A 58 5.75 -47.71 22.35
C GLU A 58 6.43 -47.44 21.00
N LYS A 59 6.92 -48.46 20.29
CA LYS A 59 7.59 -48.30 18.99
C LYS A 59 6.62 -47.89 17.91
N PHE A 60 5.40 -48.41 17.95
CA PHE A 60 4.34 -48.04 17.01
C PHE A 60 3.84 -46.60 17.25
N LYS A 61 3.67 -46.19 18.52
CA LYS A 61 3.37 -44.82 18.92
C LYS A 61 4.43 -43.83 18.44
N GLU A 62 5.70 -44.22 18.48
CA GLU A 62 6.81 -43.38 18.04
C GLU A 62 6.80 -43.22 16.48
N GLN A 63 6.57 -44.33 15.77
CA GLN A 63 6.47 -44.29 14.30
C GLN A 63 5.26 -43.47 13.79
N CYS A 64 4.13 -43.57 14.48
CA CYS A 64 2.95 -42.74 14.14
C CYS A 64 3.16 -41.26 14.51
N ARG A 65 3.87 -40.96 15.58
CA ARG A 65 4.30 -39.59 15.93
C ARG A 65 5.22 -38.98 14.86
N GLU A 66 6.10 -39.80 14.27
CA GLU A 66 7.00 -39.39 13.18
C GLU A 66 6.21 -39.07 11.90
N ALA A 67 5.15 -39.82 11.62
CA ALA A 67 4.31 -39.62 10.44
C ALA A 67 3.40 -38.38 10.51
N HIS A 68 2.99 -37.91 11.71
CA HIS A 68 1.97 -36.89 11.90
C HIS A 68 2.49 -35.47 12.20
N GLY A 69 3.64 -35.08 11.65
CA GLY A 69 3.97 -33.64 11.46
C GLY A 69 4.28 -32.79 12.71
N GLY A 70 4.07 -33.26 13.93
CA GLY A 70 4.41 -32.53 15.16
C GLY A 70 5.92 -32.27 15.30
N ARG A 71 6.73 -33.19 14.82
CA ARG A 71 8.19 -33.12 14.84
C ARG A 71 8.78 -32.07 13.88
N ARG A 72 8.05 -31.68 12.83
CA ARG A 72 8.52 -30.67 11.87
C ARG A 72 8.69 -29.29 12.51
N TRP A 73 7.81 -28.91 13.40
CA TRP A 73 7.93 -27.62 14.11
C TRP A 73 9.04 -27.64 15.17
N GLU A 74 9.22 -28.74 15.85
CA GLU A 74 10.32 -28.92 16.81
C GLU A 74 11.67 -28.96 16.10
N GLN A 75 11.77 -29.64 14.96
CA GLN A 75 12.96 -29.64 14.11
C GLN A 75 13.26 -28.26 13.56
N LEU A 76 12.25 -27.52 13.06
CA LEU A 76 12.40 -26.16 12.56
C LEU A 76 12.90 -25.19 13.64
N LEU A 77 12.40 -25.30 14.88
CA LEU A 77 12.87 -24.53 16.02
C LEU A 77 14.30 -24.90 16.43
N GLN A 78 14.65 -26.17 16.34
CA GLN A 78 15.99 -26.66 16.64
C GLN A 78 17.00 -26.21 15.58
N ASP A 79 16.61 -26.27 14.29
CA ASP A 79 17.41 -25.79 13.16
C ASP A 79 17.62 -24.27 13.21
N LEU A 80 16.58 -23.52 13.57
CA LEU A 80 16.67 -22.07 13.79
C LEU A 80 17.64 -21.73 14.94
N ARG A 81 17.56 -22.47 16.04
CA ARG A 81 18.49 -22.29 17.18
C ARG A 81 19.93 -22.65 16.80
N TYR A 82 20.09 -23.73 16.04
CA TYR A 82 21.38 -24.15 15.56
C TYR A 82 21.96 -23.11 14.58
N GLY A 83 21.18 -22.65 13.61
CA GLY A 83 21.58 -21.62 12.65
C GLY A 83 21.97 -20.30 13.36
N ALA A 84 21.15 -19.84 14.30
CA ALA A 84 21.47 -18.65 15.10
C ALA A 84 22.80 -18.80 15.88
N ARG A 85 23.03 -19.98 16.47
CA ARG A 85 24.26 -20.25 17.21
C ARG A 85 25.49 -20.32 16.29
N MET A 86 25.33 -20.83 15.05
CA MET A 86 26.38 -20.85 14.04
C MET A 86 26.73 -19.42 13.58
N LEU A 87 25.74 -18.58 13.34
CA LEU A 87 25.92 -17.16 12.98
C LEU A 87 26.66 -16.39 14.08
N LEU A 88 26.34 -16.66 15.36
CA LEU A 88 27.02 -16.04 16.50
C LEU A 88 28.46 -16.53 16.71
N LYS A 89 28.80 -17.76 16.26
CA LYS A 89 30.16 -18.31 16.36
C LYS A 89 31.13 -17.69 15.37
N GLN A 90 30.64 -17.17 14.24
CA GLN A 90 31.45 -16.53 13.19
C GLN A 90 30.93 -15.12 12.89
N PRO A 91 31.06 -14.15 13.80
CA PRO A 91 30.42 -12.85 13.70
C PRO A 91 30.92 -12.04 12.50
N GLY A 92 32.20 -12.16 12.11
CA GLY A 92 32.73 -11.46 10.95
C GLY A 92 32.11 -11.91 9.63
N TYR A 93 32.01 -13.23 9.41
CA TYR A 93 31.36 -13.78 8.23
C TYR A 93 29.86 -13.42 8.19
N SER A 94 29.18 -13.57 9.32
CA SER A 94 27.77 -13.25 9.44
C SER A 94 27.48 -11.77 9.18
N ALA A 95 28.34 -10.89 9.67
CA ALA A 95 28.21 -9.45 9.41
C ALA A 95 28.34 -9.11 7.92
N VAL A 96 29.30 -9.72 7.21
CA VAL A 96 29.47 -9.51 5.77
C VAL A 96 28.25 -10.01 5.00
N VAL A 97 27.72 -11.20 5.31
CA VAL A 97 26.53 -11.77 4.66
C VAL A 97 25.30 -10.86 4.91
N VAL A 98 25.09 -10.44 6.16
CA VAL A 98 23.97 -9.55 6.51
C VAL A 98 24.12 -8.20 5.79
N LEU A 99 25.32 -7.66 5.68
CA LEU A 99 25.57 -6.39 5.00
C LEU A 99 25.29 -6.49 3.49
N ILE A 100 25.70 -7.57 2.83
CA ILE A 100 25.41 -7.82 1.42
C ILE A 100 23.90 -7.94 1.20
N LEU A 101 23.20 -8.72 2.04
CA LEU A 101 21.75 -8.87 1.95
C LEU A 101 21.03 -7.55 2.23
N ALA A 102 21.46 -6.81 3.24
CA ALA A 102 20.88 -5.49 3.58
C ALA A 102 21.04 -4.49 2.44
N LEU A 103 22.22 -4.46 1.79
CA LEU A 103 22.48 -3.61 0.63
C LEU A 103 21.59 -4.04 -0.57
N GLY A 104 21.52 -5.34 -0.87
CA GLY A 104 20.73 -5.86 -1.98
C GLY A 104 19.24 -5.60 -1.82
N ILE A 105 18.70 -5.92 -0.64
CA ILE A 105 17.28 -5.68 -0.33
C ILE A 105 17.01 -4.17 -0.23
N GLY A 106 17.89 -3.41 0.44
CA GLY A 106 17.74 -1.98 0.62
C GLY A 106 17.74 -1.21 -0.69
N ALA A 107 18.67 -1.52 -1.61
CA ALA A 107 18.71 -0.90 -2.93
C ALA A 107 17.45 -1.19 -3.74
N ASN A 108 17.02 -2.44 -3.80
CA ASN A 108 15.79 -2.82 -4.52
C ASN A 108 14.54 -2.16 -3.91
N THR A 109 14.45 -2.12 -2.59
CA THR A 109 13.34 -1.46 -1.89
C THR A 109 13.32 0.05 -2.16
N ALA A 110 14.49 0.71 -2.15
CA ALA A 110 14.59 2.13 -2.45
C ALA A 110 14.14 2.43 -3.90
N ILE A 111 14.65 1.67 -4.88
CA ILE A 111 14.25 1.81 -6.28
C ILE A 111 12.74 1.58 -6.44
N PHE A 112 12.22 0.49 -5.85
CA PHE A 112 10.79 0.21 -5.92
C PHE A 112 9.93 1.30 -5.26
N SER A 113 10.39 1.85 -4.13
CA SER A 113 9.68 2.95 -3.45
C SER A 113 9.61 4.21 -4.31
N VAL A 114 10.69 4.54 -5.02
CA VAL A 114 10.71 5.67 -5.96
C VAL A 114 9.77 5.40 -7.15
N VAL A 115 9.90 4.23 -7.77
CA VAL A 115 9.05 3.82 -8.90
C VAL A 115 7.58 3.81 -8.50
N ASN A 116 7.26 3.22 -7.34
CA ASN A 116 5.89 3.19 -6.84
C ASN A 116 5.35 4.59 -6.52
N GLY A 117 6.17 5.46 -5.90
CA GLY A 117 5.75 6.80 -5.53
C GLY A 117 5.58 7.77 -6.71
N VAL A 118 6.33 7.56 -7.80
CA VAL A 118 6.36 8.49 -8.94
C VAL A 118 5.56 7.97 -10.15
N LEU A 119 5.62 6.65 -10.41
CA LEU A 119 5.05 6.07 -11.63
C LEU A 119 3.79 5.24 -11.39
N LEU A 120 3.70 4.55 -10.25
CA LEU A 120 2.62 3.59 -10.02
C LEU A 120 1.53 4.11 -9.07
N ARG A 121 1.86 5.13 -8.26
CA ARG A 121 0.86 5.68 -7.35
C ARG A 121 -0.17 6.47 -8.14
N PRO A 122 -1.45 6.14 -8.01
CA PRO A 122 -2.52 6.87 -8.65
C PRO A 122 -2.51 8.36 -8.24
N LEU A 123 -2.90 9.23 -9.16
CA LEU A 123 -3.08 10.63 -8.85
C LEU A 123 -4.27 10.79 -7.88
N PRO A 124 -4.20 11.72 -6.92
CA PRO A 124 -5.25 11.88 -5.92
C PRO A 124 -6.50 12.60 -6.45
N TYR A 125 -6.85 12.35 -7.70
CA TYR A 125 -8.01 12.98 -8.37
C TYR A 125 -9.07 11.94 -8.72
N PRO A 126 -10.36 12.27 -8.58
CA PRO A 126 -11.44 11.43 -9.11
C PRO A 126 -11.26 11.24 -10.62
N GLN A 127 -11.40 10.00 -11.10
CA GLN A 127 -11.30 9.66 -12.54
C GLN A 127 -9.94 10.00 -13.16
N GLU A 128 -8.85 9.77 -12.44
CA GLU A 128 -7.48 10.01 -12.92
C GLU A 128 -7.14 9.29 -14.22
N ASP A 129 -7.70 8.11 -14.43
CA ASP A 129 -7.59 7.30 -15.66
C ASP A 129 -8.17 7.98 -16.90
N ARG A 130 -8.97 9.03 -16.72
CA ARG A 130 -9.56 9.84 -17.80
C ARG A 130 -8.85 11.18 -18.00
N LEU A 131 -7.90 11.54 -17.15
CA LEU A 131 -7.12 12.75 -17.28
C LEU A 131 -5.97 12.55 -18.26
N VAL A 132 -5.87 13.42 -19.25
CA VAL A 132 -4.79 13.41 -20.24
C VAL A 132 -4.14 14.78 -20.31
N VAL A 133 -2.82 14.79 -20.48
CA VAL A 133 -2.09 16.03 -20.72
C VAL A 133 -1.91 16.21 -22.22
N LEU A 134 -2.48 17.28 -22.78
CA LEU A 134 -2.30 17.65 -24.16
C LEU A 134 -0.98 18.41 -24.30
N ARG A 135 -0.09 17.90 -25.14
CA ARG A 135 1.18 18.56 -25.50
C ARG A 135 1.26 18.69 -27.00
N GLN A 136 1.85 19.78 -27.45
CA GLN A 136 2.12 19.97 -28.90
C GLN A 136 3.61 20.28 -29.13
N SER A 137 4.09 19.94 -30.30
CA SER A 137 5.42 20.28 -30.75
C SER A 137 5.33 21.18 -31.96
N ALA A 138 6.20 22.20 -32.06
CA ALA A 138 6.31 23.07 -33.21
C ALA A 138 7.23 22.43 -34.23
N ALA A 139 6.67 21.77 -35.25
CA ALA A 139 7.40 21.03 -36.27
C ALA A 139 8.41 21.92 -37.04
N LEU A 140 8.11 23.21 -37.19
CA LEU A 140 8.98 24.16 -37.90
C LEU A 140 10.21 24.58 -37.12
N THR A 141 10.15 24.61 -35.78
CA THR A 141 11.24 25.05 -34.90
C THR A 141 11.94 23.91 -34.21
N GLY A 142 11.41 22.67 -34.30
CA GLY A 142 11.89 21.49 -33.58
C GLY A 142 11.72 21.60 -32.07
N GLN A 143 10.93 22.55 -31.60
CA GLN A 143 10.64 22.67 -30.15
C GLN A 143 9.57 21.66 -29.75
N GLU A 144 9.89 20.87 -28.76
CA GLU A 144 8.94 19.99 -28.09
C GLU A 144 8.30 20.74 -26.92
N ASP A 145 7.05 20.39 -26.60
CA ASP A 145 6.31 20.92 -25.45
C ASP A 145 6.02 22.43 -25.54
N VAL A 146 5.55 22.86 -26.69
CA VAL A 146 5.08 24.24 -26.91
C VAL A 146 3.70 24.40 -26.27
N GLY A 147 3.50 25.51 -25.55
CA GLY A 147 2.19 25.85 -25.00
C GLY A 147 1.12 26.02 -26.06
N VAL A 148 -0.11 25.61 -25.73
CA VAL A 148 -1.28 25.81 -26.60
C VAL A 148 -1.81 27.23 -26.43
N SER A 149 -2.09 27.95 -27.52
CA SER A 149 -2.65 29.30 -27.41
C SER A 149 -4.14 29.27 -27.02
N PRO A 150 -4.69 30.36 -26.42
CA PRO A 150 -6.12 30.43 -26.09
C PRO A 150 -7.05 30.24 -27.31
N VAL A 151 -6.63 30.64 -28.49
CA VAL A 151 -7.38 30.46 -29.73
C VAL A 151 -7.42 28.98 -30.14
N GLU A 152 -6.27 28.31 -30.09
CA GLU A 152 -6.19 26.87 -30.34
C GLU A 152 -6.99 26.05 -29.30
N MET A 153 -6.96 26.47 -28.02
CA MET A 153 -7.79 25.87 -26.97
C MET A 153 -9.28 25.95 -27.32
N ALA A 154 -9.75 27.12 -27.76
CA ALA A 154 -11.13 27.28 -28.18
C ALA A 154 -11.51 26.38 -29.36
N ASP A 155 -10.61 26.26 -30.37
CA ASP A 155 -10.78 25.36 -31.50
C ASP A 155 -10.81 23.89 -31.10
N TYR A 156 -9.91 23.47 -30.22
CA TYR A 156 -9.91 22.09 -29.70
C TYR A 156 -11.20 21.77 -28.92
N ARG A 157 -11.67 22.69 -28.07
CA ARG A 157 -12.96 22.53 -27.37
C ARG A 157 -14.14 22.40 -28.36
N ALA A 158 -14.17 23.22 -29.39
CA ALA A 158 -15.27 23.24 -30.36
C ALA A 158 -15.29 21.98 -31.24
N ARG A 159 -14.13 21.42 -31.58
CA ARG A 159 -13.99 20.36 -32.59
C ARG A 159 -13.78 18.96 -31.97
N SER A 160 -13.29 18.87 -30.75
CA SER A 160 -13.04 17.59 -30.11
C SER A 160 -14.36 16.94 -29.68
N ARG A 161 -14.52 15.64 -30.01
CA ARG A 161 -15.61 14.78 -29.51
C ARG A 161 -15.13 13.80 -28.48
N ALA A 162 -13.81 13.69 -28.31
CA ALA A 162 -13.20 12.73 -27.39
C ALA A 162 -12.93 13.32 -26.01
N LEU A 163 -12.83 14.66 -25.90
CA LEU A 163 -12.57 15.37 -24.65
C LEU A 163 -13.89 15.87 -24.06
N ALA A 164 -14.10 15.64 -22.79
CA ALA A 164 -15.25 16.16 -22.06
C ALA A 164 -15.08 17.65 -21.73
N ASP A 165 -13.86 18.07 -21.38
CA ASP A 165 -13.44 19.45 -21.20
C ASP A 165 -11.93 19.56 -21.46
N LEU A 166 -11.46 20.80 -21.62
CA LEU A 166 -10.05 21.14 -21.81
C LEU A 166 -9.71 22.33 -20.93
N VAL A 167 -8.75 22.17 -20.03
CA VAL A 167 -8.36 23.20 -19.08
C VAL A 167 -6.90 23.57 -19.24
N GLU A 168 -6.59 24.83 -19.00
CA GLU A 168 -5.23 25.36 -19.06
C GLU A 168 -4.66 25.48 -17.64
N HIS A 169 -3.38 25.21 -17.50
CA HIS A 169 -2.60 25.46 -16.30
C HIS A 169 -1.19 25.90 -16.66
N HIS A 170 -0.76 27.02 -16.13
CA HIS A 170 0.64 27.43 -16.17
C HIS A 170 1.09 28.07 -14.84
N SER A 171 2.37 28.00 -14.54
CA SER A 171 2.94 28.59 -13.34
C SER A 171 3.58 29.93 -13.66
N MET A 172 3.25 30.94 -12.86
CA MET A 172 3.87 32.26 -12.92
C MET A 172 4.32 32.71 -11.53
N ALA A 173 5.31 33.61 -11.49
CA ALA A 173 5.69 34.26 -10.27
C ALA A 173 5.03 35.64 -10.18
N PHE A 174 4.26 35.86 -9.13
CA PHE A 174 3.66 37.15 -8.83
C PHE A 174 4.38 37.83 -7.69
N THR A 175 4.46 39.15 -7.72
CA THR A 175 4.92 39.96 -6.60
C THR A 175 3.74 40.33 -5.73
N LEU A 176 3.71 39.82 -4.52
CA LEU A 176 2.70 40.12 -3.52
C LEU A 176 3.16 41.33 -2.71
N LEU A 177 2.34 42.33 -2.65
CA LEU A 177 2.53 43.52 -1.80
C LEU A 177 1.64 43.40 -0.55
N ASP A 178 2.12 42.63 0.43
CA ASP A 178 1.42 42.50 1.73
C ASP A 178 2.37 42.94 2.85
N ARG A 179 1.86 43.81 3.73
CA ARG A 179 2.52 44.26 4.97
C ARG A 179 3.93 44.87 4.85
N GLY A 180 4.25 45.51 3.72
CA GLY A 180 5.39 46.42 3.61
C GLY A 180 6.58 45.93 2.83
N GLU A 181 6.80 44.63 2.63
CA GLU A 181 7.90 44.14 1.78
C GLU A 181 7.37 43.31 0.60
N PRO A 182 7.78 43.63 -0.65
CA PRO A 182 7.42 42.87 -1.82
C PRO A 182 7.95 41.44 -1.74
N ARG A 183 7.09 40.46 -1.85
CA ARG A 183 7.47 39.04 -1.82
C ARG A 183 7.04 38.33 -3.09
N ARG A 184 7.94 37.61 -3.76
CA ARG A 184 7.60 36.77 -4.89
C ARG A 184 6.92 35.47 -4.42
N VAL A 185 5.75 35.21 -4.95
CA VAL A 185 4.99 33.97 -4.72
C VAL A 185 4.80 33.22 -6.04
N LYS A 186 4.97 31.90 -6.00
CA LYS A 186 4.67 31.06 -7.16
C LYS A 186 3.16 30.83 -7.19
N THR A 187 2.54 31.15 -8.32
CA THR A 187 1.09 31.09 -8.49
C THR A 187 0.76 30.25 -9.73
N GLY A 188 -0.26 29.41 -9.64
CA GLY A 188 -0.86 28.76 -10.78
C GLY A 188 -1.91 29.67 -11.42
N VAL A 189 -1.82 29.89 -12.72
CA VAL A 189 -2.89 30.52 -13.51
C VAL A 189 -3.62 29.40 -14.24
N VAL A 190 -4.94 29.33 -14.08
CA VAL A 190 -5.76 28.21 -14.52
C VAL A 190 -7.06 28.70 -15.13
N SER A 191 -7.64 27.90 -16.03
CA SER A 191 -8.98 28.13 -16.57
C SER A 191 -10.03 28.00 -15.45
N TRP A 192 -11.19 28.66 -15.61
CA TRP A 192 -12.26 28.64 -14.60
C TRP A 192 -12.72 27.22 -14.24
N SER A 193 -12.81 26.28 -15.17
CA SER A 193 -13.26 24.90 -14.95
C SER A 193 -12.18 23.95 -14.43
N PHE A 194 -10.95 24.42 -14.18
CA PHE A 194 -9.80 23.59 -13.80
C PHE A 194 -10.06 22.72 -12.57
N PHE A 195 -10.61 23.31 -11.51
CA PHE A 195 -10.88 22.56 -10.29
C PHE A 195 -12.07 21.60 -10.43
N ASP A 196 -13.04 21.93 -11.28
CA ASP A 196 -14.19 21.06 -11.57
C ASP A 196 -13.75 19.81 -12.36
N VAL A 197 -12.86 19.97 -13.34
CA VAL A 197 -12.27 18.86 -14.10
C VAL A 197 -11.44 17.94 -13.18
N LEU A 198 -10.71 18.51 -12.23
CA LEU A 198 -9.96 17.73 -11.24
C LEU A 198 -10.84 17.18 -10.10
N GLY A 199 -12.11 17.57 -10.01
CA GLY A 199 -13.01 17.18 -8.94
C GLY A 199 -12.63 17.75 -7.56
N VAL A 200 -11.87 18.85 -7.54
CA VAL A 200 -11.39 19.49 -6.31
C VAL A 200 -12.41 20.51 -5.82
N LYS A 201 -12.90 20.32 -4.60
CA LYS A 201 -13.83 21.25 -3.94
C LYS A 201 -13.09 22.08 -2.90
N PRO A 202 -13.34 23.42 -2.82
CA PRO A 202 -12.72 24.27 -1.83
C PRO A 202 -13.25 23.93 -0.42
N ILE A 203 -12.42 24.13 0.60
CA ILE A 203 -12.82 23.99 2.01
C ILE A 203 -13.47 25.27 2.54
N LEU A 204 -13.16 26.43 1.93
CA LEU A 204 -13.81 27.72 2.20
C LEU A 204 -14.10 28.42 0.88
N GLY A 205 -15.23 29.12 0.80
CA GLY A 205 -15.61 29.89 -0.36
C GLY A 205 -16.03 29.06 -1.58
N ARG A 206 -15.59 29.47 -2.76
CA ARG A 206 -15.93 28.85 -4.05
C ARG A 206 -14.71 28.66 -4.96
N THR A 207 -14.83 27.84 -6.00
CA THR A 207 -13.91 27.76 -7.13
C THR A 207 -14.18 28.89 -8.12
N PHE A 208 -13.37 28.97 -9.20
CA PHE A 208 -13.60 29.92 -10.28
C PHE A 208 -14.90 29.61 -11.03
N GLN A 209 -15.47 30.63 -11.64
CA GLN A 209 -16.69 30.59 -12.43
C GLN A 209 -16.45 31.20 -13.82
N PRO A 210 -17.27 30.89 -14.83
CA PRO A 210 -17.11 31.47 -16.17
C PRO A 210 -17.09 33.00 -16.19
N GLU A 211 -17.74 33.62 -15.21
CA GLU A 211 -17.80 35.06 -15.03
C GLU A 211 -16.44 35.67 -14.66
N ASP A 212 -15.61 34.93 -13.94
CA ASP A 212 -14.29 35.38 -13.46
C ASP A 212 -13.26 35.51 -14.61
N GLU A 213 -13.47 34.82 -15.76
CA GLU A 213 -12.63 34.91 -16.96
C GLU A 213 -13.05 36.02 -17.97
N LYS A 214 -14.20 36.64 -17.73
CA LYS A 214 -14.69 37.65 -18.70
C LYS A 214 -13.78 38.88 -18.73
N PRO A 215 -13.57 39.48 -19.90
CA PRO A 215 -12.83 40.73 -20.00
C PRO A 215 -13.43 41.80 -19.09
N GLY A 216 -12.62 42.40 -18.21
CA GLY A 216 -13.06 43.39 -17.27
C GLY A 216 -13.62 42.85 -15.93
N ALA A 217 -13.63 41.55 -15.76
CA ALA A 217 -13.97 40.95 -14.45
C ALA A 217 -12.94 41.37 -13.37
N GLU A 218 -13.41 41.45 -12.15
CA GLU A 218 -12.56 41.72 -11.00
C GLU A 218 -11.58 40.57 -10.80
N PRO A 219 -10.24 40.79 -10.69
CA PRO A 219 -9.30 39.73 -10.50
C PRO A 219 -9.55 38.97 -9.20
N VAL A 220 -9.62 37.66 -9.28
CA VAL A 220 -9.88 36.79 -8.15
C VAL A 220 -8.76 35.77 -7.95
N LEU A 221 -8.59 35.29 -6.74
CA LEU A 221 -7.59 34.26 -6.42
C LEU A 221 -8.12 33.25 -5.39
N ILE A 222 -7.54 32.07 -5.41
CA ILE A 222 -7.82 30.99 -4.47
C ILE A 222 -6.51 30.63 -3.76
N PHE A 223 -6.56 30.50 -2.45
CA PHE A 223 -5.39 30.07 -1.69
C PHE A 223 -5.21 28.54 -1.74
N SER A 224 -3.96 28.09 -1.84
CA SER A 224 -3.65 26.72 -1.46
C SER A 224 -3.81 26.57 0.06
N TYR A 225 -4.02 25.32 0.50
CA TYR A 225 -4.13 25.03 1.93
C TYR A 225 -2.88 25.46 2.70
N GLU A 226 -1.70 25.15 2.18
CA GLU A 226 -0.41 25.45 2.80
C GLU A 226 -0.19 26.98 2.91
N TYR A 227 -0.55 27.71 1.86
CA TYR A 227 -0.44 29.17 1.91
C TYR A 227 -1.38 29.76 2.95
N TRP A 228 -2.64 29.34 2.97
CA TRP A 228 -3.62 29.75 3.96
C TRP A 228 -3.16 29.45 5.39
N GLN A 229 -2.63 28.25 5.64
CA GLN A 229 -2.04 27.88 6.94
C GLN A 229 -0.89 28.81 7.33
N SER A 230 0.00 29.13 6.39
CA SER A 230 1.13 30.04 6.64
C SER A 230 0.69 31.47 6.98
N GLN A 231 -0.52 31.86 6.57
CA GLN A 231 -1.12 33.17 6.88
C GLN A 231 -1.95 33.18 8.17
N GLY A 232 -1.88 32.10 8.98
CA GLY A 232 -2.58 31.99 10.25
C GLY A 232 -3.95 31.33 10.17
N ALA A 233 -4.32 30.74 9.03
CA ALA A 233 -5.54 29.96 8.83
C ALA A 233 -6.83 30.69 9.20
N ASP A 234 -6.93 31.98 8.92
CA ASP A 234 -8.10 32.78 9.19
C ASP A 234 -9.30 32.32 8.35
N PRO A 235 -10.40 31.83 8.94
CA PRO A 235 -11.58 31.41 8.19
C PRO A 235 -12.32 32.59 7.51
N LYS A 236 -12.04 33.84 7.89
CA LYS A 236 -12.61 35.06 7.30
C LYS A 236 -11.78 35.57 6.12
N VAL A 237 -10.88 34.78 5.56
CA VAL A 237 -10.00 35.17 4.45
C VAL A 237 -10.78 35.43 3.15
N VAL A 238 -11.90 34.76 2.95
CA VAL A 238 -12.75 34.93 1.75
C VAL A 238 -13.35 36.34 1.73
N GLY A 239 -13.21 37.04 0.59
CA GLY A 239 -13.58 38.42 0.42
C GLY A 239 -12.44 39.42 0.73
N ARG A 240 -11.30 38.97 1.22
CA ARG A 240 -10.14 39.82 1.48
C ARG A 240 -9.48 40.24 0.17
N ALA A 241 -9.18 41.56 0.06
CA ALA A 241 -8.40 42.09 -1.04
C ALA A 241 -6.90 41.93 -0.82
N MET A 242 -6.18 41.53 -1.87
CA MET A 242 -4.72 41.37 -1.89
C MET A 242 -4.14 42.02 -3.14
N GLU A 243 -3.06 42.77 -2.98
CA GLU A 243 -2.38 43.40 -4.09
C GLU A 243 -1.28 42.48 -4.66
N MET A 244 -1.42 42.09 -5.94
CA MET A 244 -0.47 41.24 -6.64
C MET A 244 -0.18 41.85 -8.01
N ASN A 245 1.10 42.11 -8.33
CA ASN A 245 1.53 42.72 -9.58
C ASN A 245 0.74 44.01 -9.91
N ASP A 246 0.64 44.89 -8.94
CA ASP A 246 -0.07 46.21 -9.04
C ASP A 246 -1.57 46.09 -9.37
N LYS A 247 -2.17 44.94 -9.12
CA LYS A 247 -3.61 44.69 -9.24
C LYS A 247 -4.20 44.12 -7.97
N THR A 248 -5.33 44.63 -7.58
CA THR A 248 -6.11 44.10 -6.45
C THR A 248 -6.82 42.84 -6.89
N HIS A 249 -6.62 41.75 -6.14
CA HIS A 249 -7.29 40.46 -6.32
C HIS A 249 -8.13 40.14 -5.10
N ILE A 250 -9.32 39.62 -5.28
CA ILE A 250 -10.19 39.20 -4.19
C ILE A 250 -10.02 37.69 -3.93
N VAL A 251 -9.78 37.34 -2.68
CA VAL A 251 -9.73 35.92 -2.26
C VAL A 251 -11.14 35.36 -2.30
N ILE A 252 -11.39 34.35 -3.14
CA ILE A 252 -12.71 33.74 -3.30
C ILE A 252 -12.81 32.36 -2.66
N GLY A 253 -11.70 31.71 -2.34
CA GLY A 253 -11.73 30.39 -1.77
C GLY A 253 -10.39 29.93 -1.21
N VAL A 254 -10.43 28.78 -0.55
CA VAL A 254 -9.26 28.04 -0.06
C VAL A 254 -9.40 26.58 -0.48
N LEU A 255 -8.37 26.04 -1.10
CA LEU A 255 -8.32 24.62 -1.53
C LEU A 255 -8.11 23.66 -0.34
N PRO A 256 -8.51 22.40 -0.47
CA PRO A 256 -8.16 21.37 0.51
C PRO A 256 -6.66 21.09 0.48
N PRO A 257 -6.10 20.45 1.54
CA PRO A 257 -4.74 19.98 1.50
C PRO A 257 -4.55 18.96 0.36
N VAL A 258 -3.42 19.05 -0.34
CA VAL A 258 -3.10 18.08 -1.38
C VAL A 258 -2.92 16.71 -0.70
N PRO A 259 -3.62 15.66 -1.12
CA PRO A 259 -3.43 14.32 -0.59
C PRO A 259 -1.98 13.87 -0.79
N ARG A 260 -1.36 13.41 0.28
CA ARG A 260 0.04 12.91 0.26
C ARG A 260 0.10 11.47 -0.20
#